data_c8e0e020c5760c6311bae923f6d0d30a
#
_entry.id   c8e0e020c5760c6311bae923f6d0d30a
#
_cell.length_a   1.000
_cell.length_b   1.000
_cell.length_c   1.000
_cell.angle_alpha   90.00
_cell.angle_beta   90.00
_cell.angle_gamma   90.00
#
_symmetry.space_group_name_H-M   'P 1'
#
loop_
_entity.id
_entity.type
_entity.pdbx_description
1 polymer ?
#
loop_
_entity_poly.entity_id
_entity_poly.type
_entity_poly.pdbx_seq_one_letter_code
_entity_poly.pdbx_strand_id
1 'polypeptide(L)'
;LQSVAEEKIPFKKQGVYLFPGGLESIEVVLAEYLAKTFQAKLIFIEDSTFPEKDYFLQWLETHASDDEVSCKIQQLLELENNGTEVLILRADTANYEQMYQIFTNQNIGQINGVICSTGIKREHIFASIPEITKIKLENILKLQHHKISVLEEVLQNINLDFCIVFSSLSSILGGFGLSLYSSSNQFIDTFINRHNRNNCLPWYIINWDKLKLNANQEQTTLKQLPGPELAISPTETVEVFKRIFSLKSGTQIILSTVDINARKNHVFNLDKKKNLQFNNNQLDSFSRYSRPSLSNSYIAPTNDLEKQITEIWQEVLGITEIGIYDNFYELGGDSLSATRLVSRLRTKFPVDLPLRELLSEAMIPAKQAEMLEQILLSKIEELSEEEVAILLTNS
;
A
#
# COMPACT_ATOMS: atom_id res chain seq x y z
N LEU A 1 3.13 0.71 28.98
CA LEU A 1 4.42 0.96 28.32
C LEU A 1 5.53 0.93 29.37
N GLN A 2 6.29 -0.16 29.46
CA GLN A 2 7.46 -0.23 30.34
C GLN A 2 8.53 0.72 29.80
N SER A 3 9.16 1.50 30.69
CA SER A 3 10.33 2.32 30.36
C SER A 3 11.44 1.41 29.86
N VAL A 4 11.85 1.60 28.62
CA VAL A 4 12.99 0.88 28.02
C VAL A 4 14.24 1.58 28.53
N ALA A 5 15.17 0.82 29.12
CA ALA A 5 16.50 1.30 29.44
C ALA A 5 17.17 1.83 28.18
N GLU A 6 18.01 2.86 28.29
CA GLU A 6 18.87 3.38 27.20
C GLU A 6 19.75 2.27 26.63
N GLU A 7 19.22 1.45 25.74
CA GLU A 7 19.98 0.39 25.05
C GLU A 7 20.51 0.91 23.70
N LYS A 8 21.67 0.43 23.35
CA LYS A 8 22.48 0.85 22.19
C LYS A 8 21.67 0.78 20.89
N ILE A 9 21.17 1.92 20.48
CA ILE A 9 20.65 2.09 19.12
C ILE A 9 21.85 1.90 18.18
N PRO A 10 21.79 1.04 17.14
CA PRO A 10 22.94 0.74 16.26
C PRO A 10 23.28 1.89 15.31
N PHE A 11 22.52 2.98 15.38
CA PHE A 11 22.82 4.16 14.57
C PHE A 11 24.04 4.90 15.08
N LYS A 12 24.95 5.20 14.17
CA LYS A 12 26.22 5.86 14.46
C LYS A 12 26.18 7.33 14.01
N LYS A 13 26.79 8.20 14.80
CA LYS A 13 27.03 9.57 14.37
C LYS A 13 27.91 9.53 13.11
N GLN A 14 27.50 10.27 12.07
CA GLN A 14 28.13 10.25 10.75
C GLN A 14 28.18 8.85 10.09
N GLY A 15 27.28 7.95 10.51
CA GLY A 15 27.14 6.63 9.88
C GLY A 15 26.61 6.71 8.46
N VAL A 16 26.91 5.70 7.65
CA VAL A 16 26.49 5.61 6.25
C VAL A 16 25.36 4.61 6.13
N TYR A 17 24.20 5.05 5.63
CA TYR A 17 23.00 4.21 5.49
C TYR A 17 22.50 4.18 4.06
N LEU A 18 22.26 2.96 3.57
CA LEU A 18 21.86 2.68 2.20
C LEU A 18 20.37 2.32 2.13
N PHE A 19 19.68 2.90 1.16
CA PHE A 19 18.27 2.70 0.85
C PHE A 19 18.12 2.13 -0.57
N PRO A 20 18.17 0.78 -0.74
CA PRO A 20 18.11 0.16 -2.06
C PRO A 20 16.76 0.31 -2.77
N GLY A 21 15.70 0.60 -2.05
CA GLY A 21 14.35 0.82 -2.60
C GLY A 21 14.06 2.28 -2.97
N GLY A 22 15.07 3.14 -2.89
CA GLY A 22 14.88 4.58 -3.09
C GLY A 22 14.21 5.29 -1.92
N LEU A 23 13.64 6.45 -2.19
CA LEU A 23 12.97 7.29 -1.21
C LEU A 23 11.45 7.10 -1.32
N GLU A 24 10.89 6.28 -0.46
CA GLU A 24 9.45 6.09 -0.33
C GLU A 24 8.94 6.61 1.03
N SER A 25 7.72 6.30 1.38
CA SER A 25 7.02 6.89 2.51
C SER A 25 7.69 6.75 3.87
N ILE A 26 8.16 5.54 4.22
CA ILE A 26 8.81 5.27 5.51
C ILE A 26 10.26 5.73 5.47
N GLU A 27 10.90 5.50 4.33
CA GLU A 27 12.28 5.87 4.08
C GLU A 27 12.51 7.36 4.26
N VAL A 28 11.57 8.21 3.83
CA VAL A 28 11.61 9.67 4.06
C VAL A 28 11.71 9.99 5.54
N VAL A 29 10.79 9.44 6.34
CA VAL A 29 10.74 9.69 7.79
C VAL A 29 12.03 9.25 8.49
N LEU A 30 12.57 8.11 8.06
CA LEU A 30 13.82 7.59 8.61
C LEU A 30 15.05 8.36 8.14
N ALA A 31 15.10 8.71 6.87
CA ALA A 31 16.15 9.53 6.31
C ALA A 31 16.27 10.86 7.06
N GLU A 32 15.14 11.53 7.28
CA GLU A 32 15.10 12.75 8.09
C GLU A 32 15.55 12.53 9.53
N TYR A 33 15.11 11.44 10.16
CA TYR A 33 15.53 11.12 11.52
C TYR A 33 17.03 10.86 11.63
N LEU A 34 17.59 10.05 10.72
CA LEU A 34 19.02 9.74 10.66
C LEU A 34 19.86 10.99 10.35
N ALA A 35 19.41 11.82 9.43
CA ALA A 35 20.02 13.08 9.09
C ALA A 35 20.09 14.03 10.29
N LYS A 36 18.95 14.33 10.89
CA LYS A 36 18.80 15.30 11.99
C LYS A 36 19.49 14.84 13.29
N THR A 37 19.42 13.54 13.59
CA THR A 37 19.88 13.00 14.89
C THR A 37 21.35 12.56 14.86
N PHE A 38 21.77 11.94 13.76
CA PHE A 38 23.08 11.31 13.66
C PHE A 38 24.02 11.98 12.67
N GLN A 39 23.56 13.01 11.95
CA GLN A 39 24.32 13.64 10.86
C GLN A 39 24.82 12.58 9.85
N ALA A 40 23.96 11.63 9.56
CA ALA A 40 24.29 10.48 8.74
C ALA A 40 24.47 10.85 7.27
N LYS A 41 25.33 10.10 6.57
CA LYS A 41 25.39 10.09 5.12
C LYS A 41 24.34 9.12 4.59
N LEU A 42 23.48 9.57 3.67
CA LEU A 42 22.40 8.81 3.12
C LEU A 42 22.65 8.47 1.66
N ILE A 43 22.47 7.22 1.29
CA ILE A 43 22.67 6.72 -0.06
C ILE A 43 21.36 6.12 -0.55
N PHE A 44 20.81 6.67 -1.62
CA PHE A 44 19.59 6.15 -2.26
C PHE A 44 19.95 5.50 -3.59
N ILE A 45 19.37 4.32 -3.83
CA ILE A 45 19.46 3.65 -5.14
C ILE A 45 18.12 3.82 -5.81
N GLU A 46 18.10 4.56 -6.92
CA GLU A 46 16.95 4.75 -7.80
C GLU A 46 17.17 4.01 -9.12
N ASP A 47 16.10 3.77 -9.85
CA ASP A 47 16.21 3.14 -11.16
C ASP A 47 16.77 4.09 -12.24
N SER A 48 17.05 3.56 -13.41
CA SER A 48 17.66 4.32 -14.52
C SER A 48 16.75 5.43 -15.08
N THR A 49 15.46 5.42 -14.78
CA THR A 49 14.50 6.45 -15.21
C THR A 49 14.51 7.67 -14.30
N PHE A 50 15.04 7.54 -13.09
CA PHE A 50 15.17 8.67 -12.18
C PHE A 50 16.20 9.67 -12.73
N PRO A 51 15.92 10.99 -12.75
CA PRO A 51 16.82 12.00 -13.32
C PRO A 51 18.15 12.09 -12.56
N GLU A 52 19.21 12.47 -13.26
CA GLU A 52 20.47 12.84 -12.60
C GLU A 52 20.30 14.14 -11.82
N LYS A 53 21.08 14.30 -10.78
CA LYS A 53 20.95 15.43 -9.86
C LYS A 53 21.05 16.79 -10.56
N ASP A 54 21.89 16.91 -11.60
CA ASP A 54 22.06 18.13 -12.38
C ASP A 54 20.78 18.53 -13.13
N TYR A 55 19.87 17.59 -13.36
CA TYR A 55 18.59 17.83 -14.04
C TYR A 55 17.40 18.01 -13.08
N PHE A 56 17.58 18.00 -11.77
CA PHE A 56 16.49 18.12 -10.80
C PHE A 56 15.68 19.41 -10.95
N LEU A 57 16.35 20.55 -11.08
CA LEU A 57 15.66 21.83 -11.24
C LEU A 57 14.86 21.89 -12.54
N GLN A 58 15.46 21.39 -13.65
CA GLN A 58 14.76 21.31 -14.94
C GLN A 58 13.56 20.38 -14.88
N TRP A 59 13.68 19.25 -14.15
CA TRP A 59 12.54 18.33 -13.95
C TRP A 59 11.40 19.04 -13.22
N LEU A 60 11.67 19.72 -12.11
CA LEU A 60 10.66 20.42 -11.32
C LEU A 60 10.00 21.60 -12.06
N GLU A 61 10.66 22.19 -13.06
CA GLU A 61 10.08 23.23 -13.92
C GLU A 61 9.12 22.67 -14.97
N THR A 62 9.29 21.40 -15.38
CA THR A 62 8.59 20.79 -16.50
C THR A 62 7.51 19.77 -16.08
N HIS A 63 7.50 19.37 -14.82
CA HIS A 63 6.55 18.37 -14.29
C HIS A 63 5.71 18.96 -13.14
N ALA A 64 4.55 18.37 -12.91
CA ALA A 64 3.67 18.80 -11.83
C ALA A 64 4.31 18.57 -10.45
N SER A 65 4.00 19.45 -9.50
CA SER A 65 4.55 19.37 -8.14
C SER A 65 4.10 18.13 -7.35
N ASP A 66 2.99 17.51 -7.74
CA ASP A 66 2.43 16.28 -7.17
C ASP A 66 2.84 15.01 -7.92
N ASP A 67 3.64 15.14 -8.99
CA ASP A 67 4.29 13.99 -9.65
C ASP A 67 5.21 13.24 -8.67
N GLU A 68 5.20 11.91 -8.75
CA GLU A 68 5.95 11.05 -7.82
C GLU A 68 7.45 11.36 -7.80
N VAL A 69 8.05 11.56 -8.97
CA VAL A 69 9.48 11.89 -9.10
C VAL A 69 9.75 13.30 -8.59
N SER A 70 8.87 14.27 -8.89
CA SER A 70 8.96 15.64 -8.38
C SER A 70 8.93 15.69 -6.86
N CYS A 71 8.03 14.91 -6.23
CA CYS A 71 7.96 14.79 -4.77
C CYS A 71 9.26 14.23 -4.18
N LYS A 72 9.81 13.16 -4.77
CA LYS A 72 11.09 12.56 -4.34
C LYS A 72 12.25 13.56 -4.46
N ILE A 73 12.34 14.28 -5.58
CA ILE A 73 13.37 15.31 -5.79
C ILE A 73 13.29 16.40 -4.73
N GLN A 74 12.09 16.91 -4.43
CA GLN A 74 11.90 17.94 -3.40
C GLN A 74 12.37 17.46 -2.03
N GLN A 75 12.03 16.23 -1.65
CA GLN A 75 12.47 15.62 -0.39
C GLN A 75 13.98 15.43 -0.31
N LEU A 76 14.62 15.00 -1.40
CA LEU A 76 16.09 14.89 -1.47
C LEU A 76 16.78 16.24 -1.32
N LEU A 77 16.26 17.27 -2.01
CA LEU A 77 16.78 18.64 -1.90
C LEU A 77 16.58 19.21 -0.48
N GLU A 78 15.46 18.89 0.18
CA GLU A 78 15.21 19.31 1.56
C GLU A 78 16.21 18.68 2.53
N LEU A 79 16.52 17.39 2.38
CA LEU A 79 17.55 16.70 3.16
C LEU A 79 18.92 17.37 3.00
N GLU A 80 19.33 17.72 1.78
CA GLU A 80 20.58 18.40 1.50
C GLU A 80 20.61 19.82 2.05
N ASN A 81 19.53 20.60 1.86
CA ASN A 81 19.41 21.95 2.41
C ASN A 81 19.51 21.97 3.95
N ASN A 82 19.13 20.87 4.61
CA ASN A 82 19.32 20.68 6.04
C ASN A 82 20.73 20.21 6.42
N GLY A 83 21.68 20.21 5.47
CA GLY A 83 23.10 19.90 5.71
C GLY A 83 23.41 18.38 5.71
N THR A 84 22.54 17.55 5.18
CA THR A 84 22.76 16.10 5.07
C THR A 84 23.55 15.78 3.81
N GLU A 85 24.56 14.92 3.93
CA GLU A 85 25.26 14.38 2.76
C GLU A 85 24.36 13.31 2.11
N VAL A 86 23.83 13.62 0.93
CA VAL A 86 22.96 12.72 0.16
C VAL A 86 23.67 12.30 -1.12
N LEU A 87 23.77 11.00 -1.34
CA LEU A 87 24.28 10.40 -2.57
C LEU A 87 23.16 9.60 -3.26
N ILE A 88 22.90 9.92 -4.51
CA ILE A 88 21.92 9.22 -5.34
C ILE A 88 22.68 8.41 -6.37
N LEU A 89 22.43 7.11 -6.38
CA LEU A 89 23.02 6.16 -7.32
C LEU A 89 21.89 5.55 -8.17
N ARG A 90 22.17 5.31 -9.43
CA ARG A 90 21.22 4.67 -10.34
C ARG A 90 21.64 3.25 -10.63
N ALA A 91 20.78 2.29 -10.27
CA ALA A 91 21.00 0.88 -10.54
C ALA A 91 19.69 0.11 -10.56
N ASP A 92 19.66 -0.95 -11.35
CA ASP A 92 18.65 -1.99 -11.20
C ASP A 92 19.00 -2.86 -9.98
N THR A 93 18.20 -2.77 -8.94
CA THR A 93 18.40 -3.53 -7.69
C THR A 93 18.21 -5.05 -7.85
N ALA A 94 17.71 -5.51 -9.01
CA ALA A 94 17.70 -6.92 -9.39
C ALA A 94 18.94 -7.34 -10.20
N ASN A 95 19.85 -6.41 -10.51
CA ASN A 95 21.07 -6.68 -11.25
C ASN A 95 22.26 -6.79 -10.29
N TYR A 96 22.82 -8.02 -10.16
CA TYR A 96 23.93 -8.30 -9.26
C TYR A 96 25.18 -7.43 -9.53
N GLU A 97 25.60 -7.31 -10.78
CA GLU A 97 26.82 -6.58 -11.14
C GLU A 97 26.72 -5.08 -10.78
N GLN A 98 25.58 -4.47 -11.05
CA GLN A 98 25.36 -3.06 -10.70
C GLN A 98 25.34 -2.86 -9.18
N MET A 99 24.65 -3.74 -8.45
CA MET A 99 24.62 -3.69 -6.99
C MET A 99 26.01 -3.96 -6.40
N TYR A 100 26.73 -4.96 -6.89
CA TYR A 100 28.07 -5.28 -6.44
C TYR A 100 29.03 -4.09 -6.60
N GLN A 101 29.00 -3.37 -7.72
CA GLN A 101 29.77 -2.18 -7.97
C GLN A 101 29.48 -1.07 -6.94
N ILE A 102 28.24 -0.90 -6.55
CA ILE A 102 27.84 0.07 -5.51
C ILE A 102 28.49 -0.32 -4.17
N PHE A 103 28.34 -1.55 -3.74
CA PHE A 103 28.82 -1.98 -2.43
C PHE A 103 30.36 -2.07 -2.34
N THR A 104 31.04 -2.20 -3.47
CA THR A 104 32.52 -2.24 -3.53
C THR A 104 33.14 -0.90 -3.85
N ASN A 105 32.35 0.14 -4.09
CA ASN A 105 32.84 1.47 -4.40
C ASN A 105 33.47 2.15 -3.16
N GLN A 106 34.78 2.26 -3.15
CA GLN A 106 35.56 2.82 -2.04
C GLN A 106 35.20 4.30 -1.70
N ASN A 107 34.64 5.07 -2.66
CA ASN A 107 34.23 6.44 -2.43
C ASN A 107 32.96 6.56 -1.57
N ILE A 108 32.20 5.49 -1.41
CA ILE A 108 31.01 5.47 -0.59
C ILE A 108 31.34 5.41 0.91
N GLY A 109 32.47 4.82 1.26
CA GLY A 109 32.87 4.53 2.64
C GLY A 109 32.24 3.22 3.15
N GLN A 110 32.45 2.93 4.42
CA GLN A 110 31.89 1.76 5.05
C GLN A 110 30.38 1.95 5.31
N ILE A 111 29.54 1.16 4.67
CA ILE A 111 28.10 1.16 4.91
C ILE A 111 27.85 0.55 6.30
N ASN A 112 27.14 1.26 7.16
CA ASN A 112 26.78 0.82 8.50
C ASN A 112 25.46 0.04 8.53
N GLY A 113 24.48 0.45 7.75
CA GLY A 113 23.18 -0.20 7.74
C GLY A 113 22.48 -0.11 6.38
N VAL A 114 21.63 -1.09 6.13
CA VAL A 114 20.78 -1.16 4.96
C VAL A 114 19.33 -1.11 5.40
N ILE A 115 18.55 -0.26 4.77
CA ILE A 115 17.10 -0.08 5.02
C ILE A 115 16.39 -0.24 3.69
N CYS A 116 15.68 -1.34 3.52
CA CYS A 116 15.13 -1.77 2.24
C CYS A 116 13.62 -1.88 2.30
N SER A 117 12.93 -1.17 1.41
CA SER A 117 11.52 -1.43 1.10
C SER A 117 11.38 -2.53 0.04
N THR A 118 10.23 -3.17 0.02
CA THR A 118 9.96 -4.21 -0.98
C THR A 118 9.72 -3.64 -2.38
N GLY A 119 9.49 -2.32 -2.50
CA GLY A 119 9.38 -1.63 -3.78
C GLY A 119 8.24 -2.13 -4.67
N ILE A 120 7.12 -2.58 -4.09
CA ILE A 120 5.93 -2.97 -4.86
C ILE A 120 5.19 -1.69 -5.24
N LYS A 121 5.15 -1.39 -6.53
CA LYS A 121 4.45 -0.21 -7.03
C LYS A 121 2.96 -0.24 -6.66
N ARG A 122 2.41 0.94 -6.35
CA ARG A 122 1.01 1.10 -5.91
C ARG A 122 0.00 0.47 -6.86
N GLU A 123 0.22 0.54 -8.15
CA GLU A 123 -0.62 -0.05 -9.21
C GLU A 123 -0.75 -1.58 -9.12
N HIS A 124 0.17 -2.24 -8.41
CA HIS A 124 0.18 -3.70 -8.21
C HIS A 124 -0.34 -4.14 -6.85
N ILE A 125 -0.67 -3.20 -5.96
CA ILE A 125 -1.11 -3.53 -4.60
C ILE A 125 -2.51 -4.14 -4.61
N PHE A 126 -3.44 -3.53 -5.34
CA PHE A 126 -4.84 -3.96 -5.38
C PHE A 126 -5.16 -4.74 -6.66
N ALA A 127 -5.67 -5.96 -6.47
CA ALA A 127 -6.23 -6.76 -7.54
C ALA A 127 -7.24 -7.76 -6.98
N SER A 128 -8.36 -7.95 -7.65
CA SER A 128 -9.25 -9.08 -7.34
C SER A 128 -8.60 -10.39 -7.82
N ILE A 129 -8.95 -11.53 -7.20
CA ILE A 129 -8.39 -12.83 -7.58
C ILE A 129 -8.56 -13.13 -9.09
N PRO A 130 -9.72 -12.86 -9.72
CA PRO A 130 -9.88 -13.05 -11.17
C PRO A 130 -8.97 -12.16 -12.03
N GLU A 131 -8.56 -10.98 -11.54
CA GLU A 131 -7.66 -10.05 -12.25
C GLU A 131 -6.18 -10.45 -12.15
N ILE A 132 -5.86 -11.40 -11.27
CA ILE A 132 -4.49 -11.90 -11.10
C ILE A 132 -4.20 -12.92 -12.18
N THR A 133 -3.62 -12.47 -13.29
CA THR A 133 -3.13 -13.37 -14.33
C THR A 133 -1.83 -14.04 -13.87
N LYS A 134 -1.55 -15.23 -14.44
CA LYS A 134 -0.29 -15.95 -14.19
C LYS A 134 0.93 -15.06 -14.50
N ILE A 135 0.90 -14.31 -15.59
CA ILE A 135 1.99 -13.42 -16.00
C ILE A 135 2.21 -12.31 -14.97
N LYS A 136 1.13 -11.68 -14.50
CA LYS A 136 1.21 -10.61 -13.47
C LYS A 136 1.82 -11.14 -12.17
N LEU A 137 1.37 -12.31 -11.73
CA LEU A 137 1.91 -12.97 -10.53
C LEU A 137 3.39 -13.32 -10.67
N GLU A 138 3.77 -13.98 -11.79
CA GLU A 138 5.15 -14.36 -12.05
C GLU A 138 6.09 -13.16 -12.12
N ASN A 139 5.68 -12.08 -12.77
CA ASN A 139 6.50 -10.87 -12.89
C ASN A 139 6.78 -10.25 -11.51
N ILE A 140 5.76 -10.12 -10.66
CA ILE A 140 5.93 -9.53 -9.33
C ILE A 140 6.79 -10.45 -8.44
N LEU A 141 6.50 -11.74 -8.39
CA LEU A 141 7.25 -12.67 -7.56
C LEU A 141 8.70 -12.82 -8.04
N LYS A 142 8.94 -12.91 -9.35
CA LYS A 142 10.30 -12.97 -9.90
C LYS A 142 11.09 -11.71 -9.56
N LEU A 143 10.48 -10.53 -9.74
CA LEU A 143 11.15 -9.27 -9.42
C LEU A 143 11.54 -9.19 -7.95
N GLN A 144 10.62 -9.52 -7.04
CA GLN A 144 10.88 -9.53 -5.60
C GLN A 144 11.94 -10.55 -5.21
N HIS A 145 11.85 -11.77 -5.77
CA HIS A 145 12.86 -12.80 -5.55
C HIS A 145 14.25 -12.33 -6.01
N HIS A 146 14.38 -11.77 -7.21
CA HIS A 146 15.67 -11.32 -7.73
C HIS A 146 16.24 -10.21 -6.85
N LYS A 147 15.48 -9.16 -6.52
CA LYS A 147 15.94 -8.06 -5.69
C LYS A 147 16.47 -8.54 -4.33
N ILE A 148 15.70 -9.36 -3.62
CA ILE A 148 16.11 -9.81 -2.29
C ILE A 148 17.28 -10.80 -2.34
N SER A 149 17.36 -11.65 -3.39
CA SER A 149 18.47 -12.57 -3.57
C SER A 149 19.77 -11.85 -3.94
N VAL A 150 19.68 -10.84 -4.83
CA VAL A 150 20.83 -9.99 -5.15
C VAL A 150 21.32 -9.26 -3.90
N LEU A 151 20.40 -8.70 -3.12
CA LEU A 151 20.74 -8.04 -1.88
C LEU A 151 21.43 -9.01 -0.89
N GLU A 152 20.90 -10.23 -0.74
CA GLU A 152 21.53 -11.27 0.11
C GLU A 152 22.96 -11.57 -0.36
N GLU A 153 23.17 -11.78 -1.65
CA GLU A 153 24.45 -12.15 -2.23
C GLU A 153 25.50 -11.03 -2.08
N VAL A 154 25.15 -9.79 -2.41
CA VAL A 154 26.10 -8.66 -2.31
C VAL A 154 26.44 -8.32 -0.86
N LEU A 155 25.54 -8.57 0.09
CA LEU A 155 25.78 -8.32 1.52
C LEU A 155 26.57 -9.40 2.24
N GLN A 156 26.79 -10.59 1.64
CA GLN A 156 27.49 -11.70 2.30
C GLN A 156 28.87 -11.34 2.85
N ASN A 157 29.60 -10.46 2.15
CA ASN A 157 30.96 -10.07 2.51
C ASN A 157 31.07 -8.64 3.03
N ILE A 158 29.93 -7.97 3.29
CA ILE A 158 29.89 -6.60 3.79
C ILE A 158 29.67 -6.62 5.30
N ASN A 159 30.55 -5.93 6.00
CA ASN A 159 30.41 -5.80 7.46
C ASN A 159 29.40 -4.70 7.79
N LEU A 160 28.16 -5.10 8.06
CA LEU A 160 27.06 -4.22 8.45
C LEU A 160 26.78 -4.30 9.94
N ASP A 161 26.25 -3.22 10.50
CA ASP A 161 25.69 -3.23 11.85
C ASP A 161 24.29 -3.84 11.87
N PHE A 162 23.50 -3.62 10.80
CA PHE A 162 22.14 -4.17 10.61
C PHE A 162 21.67 -4.14 9.16
N CYS A 163 20.69 -4.98 8.86
CA CYS A 163 19.87 -4.89 7.66
C CYS A 163 18.39 -4.94 8.06
N ILE A 164 17.60 -3.97 7.61
CA ILE A 164 16.15 -3.92 7.86
C ILE A 164 15.43 -4.04 6.53
N VAL A 165 14.42 -4.89 6.48
CA VAL A 165 13.54 -5.03 5.33
C VAL A 165 12.11 -4.76 5.76
N PHE A 166 11.45 -3.86 5.03
CA PHE A 166 10.05 -3.53 5.27
C PHE A 166 9.16 -4.56 4.60
N SER A 167 8.21 -5.02 5.36
CA SER A 167 7.11 -5.87 4.96
C SER A 167 5.79 -5.22 5.40
N SER A 168 4.72 -5.94 5.33
CA SER A 168 3.39 -5.42 5.65
C SER A 168 2.64 -6.31 6.62
N LEU A 169 1.83 -5.72 7.48
CA LEU A 169 0.87 -6.45 8.32
C LEU A 169 -0.10 -7.30 7.48
N SER A 170 -0.31 -6.92 6.21
CA SER A 170 -1.11 -7.70 5.27
C SER A 170 -0.52 -9.09 4.96
N SER A 171 0.80 -9.30 5.11
CA SER A 171 1.39 -10.63 4.95
C SER A 171 0.88 -11.63 6.00
N ILE A 172 0.39 -11.12 7.13
CA ILE A 172 -0.10 -11.91 8.27
C ILE A 172 -1.62 -11.99 8.31
N LEU A 173 -2.27 -10.86 8.09
CA LEU A 173 -3.73 -10.74 8.18
C LEU A 173 -4.45 -10.89 6.84
N GLY A 174 -3.72 -10.81 5.74
CA GLY A 174 -4.32 -10.69 4.42
C GLY A 174 -4.97 -9.30 4.25
N GLY A 175 -5.96 -9.25 3.39
CA GLY A 175 -6.79 -8.08 3.13
C GLY A 175 -7.54 -8.23 1.83
N PHE A 176 -8.70 -7.56 1.74
CA PHE A 176 -9.49 -7.58 0.53
C PHE A 176 -8.73 -6.88 -0.61
N GLY A 177 -8.67 -7.53 -1.77
CA GLY A 177 -7.91 -7.00 -2.93
C GLY A 177 -6.38 -7.01 -2.77
N LEU A 178 -5.86 -7.45 -1.62
CA LEU A 178 -4.43 -7.45 -1.30
C LEU A 178 -3.74 -8.81 -1.51
N SER A 179 -4.39 -9.79 -2.13
CA SER A 179 -3.85 -11.16 -2.21
C SER A 179 -2.47 -11.23 -2.85
N LEU A 180 -2.24 -10.50 -3.93
CA LEU A 180 -0.93 -10.44 -4.59
C LEU A 180 0.12 -9.71 -3.73
N TYR A 181 -0.26 -8.59 -3.16
CA TYR A 181 0.60 -7.80 -2.25
C TYR A 181 0.95 -8.59 -0.98
N SER A 182 -0.04 -9.23 -0.36
CA SER A 182 0.15 -10.05 0.84
C SER A 182 1.04 -11.25 0.56
N SER A 183 0.85 -11.96 -0.57
CA SER A 183 1.67 -13.11 -0.96
C SER A 183 3.12 -12.69 -1.23
N SER A 184 3.33 -11.56 -1.86
CA SER A 184 4.66 -11.04 -2.14
C SER A 184 5.42 -10.68 -0.86
N ASN A 185 4.76 -9.99 0.08
CA ASN A 185 5.36 -9.70 1.39
C ASN A 185 5.59 -10.97 2.22
N GLN A 186 4.67 -11.94 2.19
CA GLN A 186 4.85 -13.24 2.84
C GLN A 186 6.05 -14.02 2.29
N PHE A 187 6.31 -13.92 0.98
CA PHE A 187 7.49 -14.48 0.37
C PHE A 187 8.76 -13.86 0.96
N ILE A 188 8.82 -12.51 1.05
CA ILE A 188 9.96 -11.79 1.66
C ILE A 188 10.15 -12.21 3.13
N ASP A 189 9.07 -12.26 3.92
CA ASP A 189 9.12 -12.69 5.31
C ASP A 189 9.72 -14.10 5.43
N THR A 190 9.30 -15.02 4.57
CA THR A 190 9.77 -16.41 4.55
C THR A 190 11.25 -16.51 4.13
N PHE A 191 11.63 -15.74 3.11
CA PHE A 191 13.01 -15.68 2.61
C PHE A 191 13.96 -15.21 3.70
N ILE A 192 13.64 -14.10 4.38
CA ILE A 192 14.50 -13.54 5.42
C ILE A 192 14.53 -14.44 6.66
N ASN A 193 13.42 -15.04 7.03
CA ASN A 193 13.42 -16.04 8.11
C ASN A 193 14.32 -17.25 7.80
N ARG A 194 14.40 -17.65 6.52
CA ARG A 194 15.38 -18.68 6.07
C ARG A 194 16.81 -18.16 6.15
N HIS A 195 17.05 -16.91 5.66
CA HIS A 195 18.36 -16.26 5.75
C HIS A 195 18.87 -16.24 7.19
N ASN A 196 18.04 -15.80 8.13
CA ASN A 196 18.40 -15.66 9.54
C ASN A 196 18.73 -16.99 10.27
N ARG A 197 18.31 -18.14 9.71
CA ARG A 197 18.69 -19.46 10.24
C ARG A 197 20.09 -19.88 9.83
N ASN A 198 20.59 -19.36 8.73
CA ASN A 198 21.82 -19.83 8.08
C ASN A 198 22.96 -18.83 8.14
N ASN A 199 22.69 -17.56 8.50
CA ASN A 199 23.66 -16.47 8.45
C ASN A 199 23.86 -15.81 9.81
N CYS A 200 25.07 -15.27 10.04
CA CYS A 200 25.45 -14.66 11.31
C CYS A 200 24.89 -13.27 11.52
N LEU A 201 24.69 -12.49 10.43
CA LEU A 201 24.09 -11.17 10.51
C LEU A 201 22.56 -11.29 10.35
N PRO A 202 21.79 -11.08 11.42
CA PRO A 202 20.35 -11.16 11.30
C PRO A 202 19.78 -9.94 10.57
N TRP A 203 18.88 -10.21 9.63
CA TRP A 203 18.05 -9.19 9.00
C TRP A 203 16.76 -9.02 9.78
N TYR A 204 16.37 -7.79 10.02
CA TYR A 204 15.12 -7.46 10.69
C TYR A 204 14.00 -7.28 9.68
N ILE A 205 12.87 -7.94 9.93
CA ILE A 205 11.65 -7.78 9.15
C ILE A 205 10.70 -6.91 9.96
N ILE A 206 10.14 -5.87 9.35
CA ILE A 206 9.11 -5.05 9.98
C ILE A 206 7.84 -5.13 9.17
N ASN A 207 6.83 -5.82 9.72
CA ASN A 207 5.50 -5.90 9.13
C ASN A 207 4.69 -4.67 9.57
N TRP A 208 4.75 -3.62 8.73
CA TRP A 208 4.12 -2.34 9.01
C TRP A 208 2.60 -2.39 8.92
N ASP A 209 1.93 -1.73 9.88
CA ASP A 209 0.53 -1.33 9.77
C ASP A 209 0.39 -0.10 8.87
N LYS A 210 -0.85 0.36 8.65
CA LYS A 210 -1.15 1.56 7.89
C LYS A 210 -0.38 2.77 8.42
N LEU A 211 0.21 3.53 7.51
CA LEU A 211 0.95 4.75 7.82
C LEU A 211 0.11 5.99 7.51
N LYS A 212 0.19 6.98 8.37
CA LYS A 212 -0.34 8.32 8.13
C LYS A 212 0.77 9.15 7.51
N LEU A 213 0.76 9.26 6.19
CA LEU A 213 1.63 10.15 5.45
C LEU A 213 1.10 11.58 5.52
N ASN A 214 1.95 12.58 5.24
CA ASN A 214 1.61 14.00 5.34
C ASN A 214 0.28 14.37 4.65
N ALA A 215 -0.38 15.41 5.15
CA ALA A 215 -1.74 15.84 4.78
C ALA A 215 -2.00 16.00 3.28
N ASN A 216 -0.98 16.26 2.47
CA ASN A 216 -1.10 16.41 1.01
C ASN A 216 -1.13 15.07 0.25
N GLN A 217 -0.77 13.94 0.89
CA GLN A 217 -0.84 12.60 0.31
C GLN A 217 -2.05 11.79 0.81
N GLU A 218 -2.95 12.40 1.58
CA GLU A 218 -4.14 11.75 2.12
C GLU A 218 -5.14 11.27 1.06
N GLN A 219 -4.94 11.60 -0.21
CA GLN A 219 -5.99 11.39 -1.21
C GLN A 219 -6.04 10.02 -1.88
N THR A 220 -5.00 9.17 -1.76
CA THR A 220 -4.99 8.04 -2.69
C THR A 220 -4.66 6.73 -2.07
N THR A 221 -5.09 5.89 -1.49
CA THR A 221 -4.87 4.41 -1.50
C THR A 221 -5.10 3.63 -0.20
N LEU A 222 -5.03 4.26 0.96
CA LEU A 222 -5.17 3.50 2.22
C LEU A 222 -6.34 3.97 3.11
N LYS A 223 -7.21 4.86 2.63
CA LYS A 223 -8.47 5.25 3.32
C LYS A 223 -9.48 4.10 3.46
N GLN A 224 -9.20 2.93 2.90
CA GLN A 224 -10.19 1.87 2.69
C GLN A 224 -10.20 0.77 3.73
N LEU A 225 -9.32 0.80 4.70
CA LEU A 225 -9.48 -0.05 5.88
C LEU A 225 -10.27 0.74 6.93
N PRO A 226 -11.28 0.17 7.57
CA PRO A 226 -12.10 0.86 8.55
C PRO A 226 -11.21 1.42 9.67
N GLY A 227 -11.31 2.75 9.88
CA GLY A 227 -10.59 3.50 10.90
C GLY A 227 -9.47 4.38 10.36
N PRO A 228 -9.77 5.65 9.92
CA PRO A 228 -8.72 6.62 9.58
C PRO A 228 -7.88 7.03 10.79
N GLU A 229 -8.37 6.80 11.99
CA GLU A 229 -7.75 7.18 13.25
C GLU A 229 -6.60 6.27 13.71
N LEU A 230 -6.41 5.10 13.06
CA LEU A 230 -5.49 4.06 13.51
C LEU A 230 -4.28 3.88 12.57
N ALA A 231 -3.77 4.96 11.99
CA ALA A 231 -2.56 4.92 11.18
C ALA A 231 -1.36 5.42 11.98
N ILE A 232 -0.21 4.77 11.81
CA ILE A 232 1.05 5.14 12.46
C ILE A 232 1.53 6.48 11.91
N SER A 233 1.73 7.45 12.77
CA SER A 233 2.25 8.78 12.41
C SER A 233 3.76 8.76 12.18
N PRO A 234 4.35 9.79 11.52
CA PRO A 234 5.80 9.91 11.37
C PRO A 234 6.57 9.86 12.69
N THR A 235 6.05 10.50 13.74
CA THR A 235 6.68 10.48 15.06
C THR A 235 6.64 9.11 15.71
N GLU A 236 5.56 8.37 15.58
CA GLU A 236 5.44 6.98 16.04
C GLU A 236 6.35 6.06 15.22
N THR A 237 6.53 6.31 13.91
CA THR A 237 7.46 5.58 13.06
C THR A 237 8.88 5.68 13.62
N VAL A 238 9.37 6.86 13.97
CA VAL A 238 10.69 7.06 14.59
C VAL A 238 10.77 6.33 15.94
N GLU A 239 9.73 6.40 16.76
CA GLU A 239 9.70 5.73 18.05
C GLU A 239 9.74 4.19 17.92
N VAL A 240 9.09 3.64 16.91
CA VAL A 240 9.17 2.21 16.56
C VAL A 240 10.62 1.81 16.28
N PHE A 241 11.35 2.60 15.47
CA PHE A 241 12.74 2.31 15.15
C PHE A 241 13.64 2.30 16.38
N LYS A 242 13.47 3.23 17.29
CA LYS A 242 14.21 3.25 18.56
C LYS A 242 13.97 1.99 19.38
N ARG A 243 12.74 1.47 19.37
CA ARG A 243 12.36 0.28 20.15
C ARG A 243 12.76 -1.04 19.54
N ILE A 244 12.78 -1.14 18.20
CA ILE A 244 13.13 -2.39 17.50
C ILE A 244 14.48 -2.93 17.96
N PHE A 245 15.47 -2.06 18.07
CA PHE A 245 16.82 -2.45 18.46
C PHE A 245 16.99 -2.72 19.96
N SER A 246 16.02 -2.31 20.78
CA SER A 246 16.00 -2.67 22.20
C SER A 246 15.34 -4.03 22.49
N LEU A 247 14.76 -4.67 21.46
CA LEU A 247 14.16 -5.99 21.62
C LEU A 247 15.27 -7.06 21.75
N LYS A 248 15.21 -7.81 22.85
CA LYS A 248 16.21 -8.86 23.16
C LYS A 248 16.09 -10.12 22.32
N SER A 249 14.98 -10.29 21.61
CA SER A 249 14.70 -11.48 20.81
C SER A 249 13.73 -11.19 19.67
N GLY A 250 13.93 -11.91 18.57
CA GLY A 250 13.07 -11.85 17.39
C GLY A 250 13.58 -10.89 16.33
N THR A 251 13.68 -11.38 15.12
CA THR A 251 14.10 -10.61 13.94
C THR A 251 12.89 -10.19 13.09
N GLN A 252 11.70 -10.72 13.38
CA GLN A 252 10.45 -10.31 12.74
C GLN A 252 9.57 -9.56 13.74
N ILE A 253 9.28 -8.31 13.43
CA ILE A 253 8.52 -7.39 14.27
C ILE A 253 7.20 -7.05 13.57
N ILE A 254 6.11 -7.34 14.24
CA ILE A 254 4.77 -7.07 13.74
C ILE A 254 4.26 -5.82 14.44
N LEU A 255 3.96 -4.80 13.64
CA LEU A 255 3.37 -3.55 14.14
C LEU A 255 1.88 -3.57 13.90
N SER A 256 1.13 -3.26 14.94
CA SER A 256 -0.31 -3.12 14.86
C SER A 256 -0.77 -1.98 15.75
N THR A 257 -1.59 -1.08 15.21
CA THR A 257 -2.17 0.06 15.93
C THR A 257 -3.25 -0.34 16.91
N VAL A 258 -3.75 -1.57 16.82
CA VAL A 258 -4.68 -2.19 17.76
C VAL A 258 -4.22 -3.61 18.09
N ASP A 259 -4.81 -4.24 19.09
CA ASP A 259 -4.53 -5.63 19.44
C ASP A 259 -4.69 -6.55 18.24
N ILE A 260 -3.61 -7.26 17.89
CA ILE A 260 -3.56 -8.10 16.69
C ILE A 260 -4.53 -9.31 16.79
N ASN A 261 -4.77 -9.82 17.99
CA ASN A 261 -5.71 -10.93 18.18
C ASN A 261 -7.15 -10.43 18.03
N ALA A 262 -7.44 -9.22 18.46
CA ALA A 262 -8.75 -8.59 18.20
C ALA A 262 -8.98 -8.42 16.70
N ARG A 263 -7.98 -7.92 15.96
CA ARG A 263 -8.03 -7.85 14.48
C ARG A 263 -8.21 -9.21 13.83
N LYS A 264 -7.41 -10.16 14.23
CA LYS A 264 -7.48 -11.54 13.73
C LYS A 264 -8.85 -12.14 13.97
N ASN A 265 -9.38 -11.99 15.18
CA ASN A 265 -10.73 -12.46 15.52
C ASN A 265 -11.81 -11.74 14.73
N HIS A 266 -11.65 -10.46 14.44
CA HIS A 266 -12.59 -9.72 13.60
C HIS A 266 -12.59 -10.28 12.18
N VAL A 267 -11.43 -10.47 11.56
CA VAL A 267 -11.30 -11.07 10.21
C VAL A 267 -11.88 -12.49 10.17
N PHE A 268 -11.54 -13.36 11.14
CA PHE A 268 -12.02 -14.76 11.17
C PHE A 268 -13.47 -14.93 11.65
N ASN A 269 -13.99 -14.03 12.50
CA ASN A 269 -15.40 -14.12 12.95
C ASN A 269 -16.38 -13.62 11.89
N LEU A 270 -15.92 -12.79 10.94
CA LEU A 270 -16.69 -12.50 9.73
C LEU A 270 -17.01 -13.81 8.97
N ASP A 271 -16.06 -14.75 8.91
CA ASP A 271 -16.27 -16.05 8.27
C ASP A 271 -17.23 -16.98 9.04
N LYS A 272 -17.19 -16.95 10.38
CA LYS A 272 -18.11 -17.77 11.20
C LYS A 272 -19.56 -17.31 11.11
N LYS A 273 -19.83 -16.02 11.06
CA LYS A 273 -21.17 -15.50 10.81
C LYS A 273 -21.70 -15.86 9.42
N LYS A 274 -20.81 -16.03 8.43
CA LYS A 274 -21.20 -16.49 7.08
C LYS A 274 -21.62 -17.95 7.02
N ASN A 275 -20.88 -18.84 7.67
CA ASN A 275 -21.19 -20.29 7.64
C ASN A 275 -22.53 -20.64 8.31
N LEU A 276 -23.06 -19.75 9.16
CA LEU A 276 -24.40 -19.89 9.74
C LEU A 276 -25.51 -19.34 8.82
N GLN A 277 -25.19 -18.57 7.78
CA GLN A 277 -26.16 -17.97 6.85
C GLN A 277 -26.28 -18.72 5.51
N PHE A 278 -25.35 -19.63 5.18
CA PHE A 278 -25.41 -20.38 3.92
C PHE A 278 -26.37 -21.58 3.94
N ASN A 279 -26.94 -21.91 5.09
CA ASN A 279 -27.83 -23.08 5.24
C ASN A 279 -29.30 -22.71 5.46
N ASN A 280 -29.86 -21.74 4.77
CA ASN A 280 -31.32 -21.66 4.69
C ASN A 280 -31.78 -20.89 3.45
N ASN A 281 -32.50 -21.62 2.60
CA ASN A 281 -33.48 -21.10 1.65
C ASN A 281 -34.65 -20.41 2.39
N GLN A 282 -34.40 -19.20 2.92
CA GLN A 282 -35.43 -18.27 3.35
C GLN A 282 -34.97 -16.86 3.06
N LEU A 283 -35.17 -16.48 1.84
CA LEU A 283 -35.08 -15.12 1.31
C LEU A 283 -36.41 -14.40 1.57
N ASP A 284 -36.79 -14.22 2.84
CA ASP A 284 -37.87 -13.26 3.12
C ASP A 284 -37.80 -12.80 4.57
N SER A 285 -37.73 -11.49 4.76
CA SER A 285 -37.75 -10.71 6.01
C SER A 285 -36.43 -10.37 6.68
N PHE A 286 -35.50 -9.71 5.99
CA PHE A 286 -34.55 -8.86 6.69
C PHE A 286 -35.24 -7.54 7.07
N SER A 287 -35.34 -7.27 8.36
CA SER A 287 -35.68 -5.93 8.84
C SER A 287 -34.57 -4.97 8.36
N ARG A 288 -34.87 -4.16 7.35
CA ARG A 288 -33.98 -3.10 6.89
C ARG A 288 -33.89 -2.02 7.95
N TYR A 289 -32.70 -1.52 8.19
CA TYR A 289 -32.46 -0.40 9.14
C TYR A 289 -32.75 0.93 8.43
N SER A 290 -33.22 1.91 9.19
CA SER A 290 -33.30 3.28 8.69
C SER A 290 -31.90 3.85 8.46
N ARG A 291 -31.78 4.82 7.53
CA ARG A 291 -30.54 5.56 7.29
C ARG A 291 -30.03 6.16 8.62
N PRO A 292 -28.76 5.92 9.00
CA PRO A 292 -28.19 6.55 10.19
C PRO A 292 -28.08 8.08 10.02
N SER A 293 -27.88 8.80 11.13
CA SER A 293 -27.59 10.22 11.08
C SER A 293 -26.19 10.43 10.52
N LEU A 294 -26.09 11.01 9.35
CA LEU A 294 -24.83 11.34 8.65
C LEU A 294 -24.58 12.85 8.70
N SER A 295 -23.34 13.25 8.40
CA SER A 295 -22.94 14.65 8.29
C SER A 295 -23.60 15.36 7.10
N ASN A 296 -24.00 14.62 6.06
CA ASN A 296 -24.67 15.11 4.86
C ASN A 296 -26.17 14.88 4.89
N SER A 297 -26.93 15.79 4.25
CA SER A 297 -28.36 15.65 4.06
C SER A 297 -28.68 14.55 3.06
N TYR A 298 -29.80 13.87 3.25
CA TYR A 298 -30.31 12.90 2.25
C TYR A 298 -30.68 13.61 0.95
N ILE A 299 -30.14 13.11 -0.16
CA ILE A 299 -30.51 13.52 -1.52
C ILE A 299 -30.88 12.25 -2.28
N ALA A 300 -32.13 12.21 -2.78
CA ALA A 300 -32.65 11.07 -3.53
C ALA A 300 -31.96 10.91 -4.89
N PRO A 301 -31.92 9.70 -5.47
CA PRO A 301 -31.46 9.47 -6.83
C PRO A 301 -32.25 10.29 -7.85
N THR A 302 -31.53 10.88 -8.80
CA THR A 302 -32.10 11.80 -9.82
C THR A 302 -32.28 11.15 -11.19
N ASN A 303 -31.60 10.05 -11.45
CA ASN A 303 -31.67 9.30 -12.69
C ASN A 303 -31.75 7.78 -12.44
N ASP A 304 -32.03 7.00 -13.48
CA ASP A 304 -32.20 5.55 -13.37
C ASP A 304 -30.92 4.81 -12.97
N LEU A 305 -29.76 5.30 -13.36
CA LEU A 305 -28.47 4.71 -13.01
C LEU A 305 -28.17 4.88 -11.52
N GLU A 306 -28.32 6.10 -11.00
CA GLU A 306 -28.20 6.37 -9.56
C GLU A 306 -29.20 5.55 -8.73
N LYS A 307 -30.43 5.39 -9.24
CA LYS A 307 -31.47 4.58 -8.59
C LYS A 307 -31.05 3.11 -8.50
N GLN A 308 -30.60 2.52 -9.60
CA GLN A 308 -30.15 1.15 -9.61
C GLN A 308 -28.93 0.91 -8.68
N ILE A 309 -28.01 1.86 -8.64
CA ILE A 309 -26.86 1.79 -7.75
C ILE A 309 -27.28 1.88 -6.28
N THR A 310 -28.14 2.84 -5.94
CA THR A 310 -28.63 2.98 -4.56
C THR A 310 -29.47 1.79 -4.11
N GLU A 311 -30.25 1.16 -4.98
CA GLU A 311 -30.97 -0.09 -4.70
C GLU A 311 -29.98 -1.22 -4.37
N ILE A 312 -28.90 -1.38 -5.12
CA ILE A 312 -27.85 -2.37 -4.83
C ILE A 312 -27.18 -2.08 -3.49
N TRP A 313 -26.91 -0.81 -3.18
CA TRP A 313 -26.36 -0.41 -1.89
C TRP A 313 -27.31 -0.74 -0.73
N GLN A 314 -28.61 -0.45 -0.88
CA GLN A 314 -29.64 -0.78 0.11
C GLN A 314 -29.68 -2.29 0.38
N GLU A 315 -29.60 -3.11 -0.64
CA GLU A 315 -29.57 -4.56 -0.49
C GLU A 315 -28.29 -5.06 0.21
N VAL A 316 -27.14 -4.46 -0.11
CA VAL A 316 -25.85 -4.87 0.44
C VAL A 316 -25.69 -4.45 1.89
N LEU A 317 -26.14 -3.24 2.24
CA LEU A 317 -26.01 -2.67 3.57
C LEU A 317 -27.21 -2.96 4.48
N GLY A 318 -28.35 -3.39 3.93
CA GLY A 318 -29.58 -3.60 4.69
C GLY A 318 -30.22 -2.31 5.18
N ILE A 319 -30.04 -1.19 4.45
CA ILE A 319 -30.56 0.13 4.79
C ILE A 319 -31.75 0.47 3.88
N THR A 320 -32.79 1.12 4.41
CA THR A 320 -34.02 1.42 3.65
C THR A 320 -33.86 2.55 2.68
N GLU A 321 -33.03 3.54 2.99
CA GLU A 321 -32.84 4.75 2.20
C GLU A 321 -31.36 5.10 2.15
N ILE A 322 -30.84 5.32 0.94
CA ILE A 322 -29.45 5.73 0.70
C ILE A 322 -29.47 6.93 -0.26
N GLY A 323 -28.85 8.02 0.18
CA GLY A 323 -28.68 9.22 -0.63
C GLY A 323 -27.50 9.09 -1.60
N ILE A 324 -27.56 9.81 -2.72
CA ILE A 324 -26.52 9.73 -3.77
C ILE A 324 -25.15 10.24 -3.31
N TYR A 325 -25.08 11.01 -2.23
CA TYR A 325 -23.82 11.51 -1.64
C TYR A 325 -23.49 10.83 -0.30
N ASP A 326 -24.20 9.76 0.07
CA ASP A 326 -23.88 9.02 1.29
C ASP A 326 -22.58 8.24 1.11
N ASN A 327 -21.71 8.32 2.12
CA ASN A 327 -20.47 7.56 2.11
C ASN A 327 -20.69 6.13 2.61
N PHE A 328 -20.19 5.15 1.87
CA PHE A 328 -20.36 3.74 2.13
C PHE A 328 -19.94 3.32 3.55
N TYR A 329 -18.82 3.85 4.00
CA TYR A 329 -18.26 3.51 5.31
C TYR A 329 -19.01 4.20 6.45
N GLU A 330 -19.49 5.43 6.24
CA GLU A 330 -20.32 6.15 7.21
C GLU A 330 -21.68 5.47 7.39
N LEU A 331 -22.19 4.81 6.37
CA LEU A 331 -23.39 3.95 6.42
C LEU A 331 -23.15 2.61 7.14
N GLY A 332 -21.93 2.36 7.64
CA GLY A 332 -21.57 1.10 8.30
C GLY A 332 -21.07 0.02 7.33
N GLY A 333 -20.78 0.36 6.10
CA GLY A 333 -20.14 -0.54 5.15
C GLY A 333 -18.73 -0.91 5.59
N ASP A 334 -18.36 -2.16 5.34
CA ASP A 334 -17.03 -2.71 5.58
C ASP A 334 -16.44 -3.30 4.28
N SER A 335 -15.20 -3.76 4.34
CA SER A 335 -14.52 -4.35 3.17
C SER A 335 -15.26 -5.54 2.56
N LEU A 336 -16.04 -6.26 3.36
CA LEU A 336 -16.80 -7.40 2.89
C LEU A 336 -18.07 -6.98 2.16
N SER A 337 -18.82 -6.06 2.73
CA SER A 337 -20.00 -5.47 2.09
C SER A 337 -19.59 -4.69 0.83
N ALA A 338 -18.43 -4.04 0.83
CA ALA A 338 -17.86 -3.42 -0.37
C ALA A 338 -17.59 -4.45 -1.48
N THR A 339 -17.07 -5.64 -1.13
CA THR A 339 -16.92 -6.74 -2.10
C THR A 339 -18.24 -7.17 -2.71
N ARG A 340 -19.26 -7.32 -1.86
CA ARG A 340 -20.61 -7.71 -2.31
C ARG A 340 -21.19 -6.62 -3.23
N LEU A 341 -20.98 -5.36 -2.89
CA LEU A 341 -21.38 -4.23 -3.70
C LEU A 341 -20.77 -4.29 -5.10
N VAL A 342 -19.45 -4.43 -5.19
CA VAL A 342 -18.74 -4.53 -6.47
C VAL A 342 -19.20 -5.76 -7.27
N SER A 343 -19.35 -6.91 -6.61
CA SER A 343 -19.85 -8.13 -7.27
C SER A 343 -21.25 -7.93 -7.84
N ARG A 344 -22.14 -7.26 -7.11
CA ARG A 344 -23.50 -6.99 -7.59
C ARG A 344 -23.53 -5.95 -8.70
N LEU A 345 -22.70 -4.91 -8.60
CA LEU A 345 -22.56 -3.91 -9.67
C LEU A 345 -22.05 -4.59 -10.96
N ARG A 346 -21.04 -5.44 -10.90
CA ARG A 346 -20.52 -6.20 -12.06
C ARG A 346 -21.56 -7.18 -12.64
N THR A 347 -22.42 -7.75 -11.79
CA THR A 347 -23.50 -8.63 -12.24
C THR A 347 -24.62 -7.84 -12.94
N LYS A 348 -24.93 -6.67 -12.41
CA LYS A 348 -25.99 -5.80 -12.96
C LYS A 348 -25.53 -5.06 -14.22
N PHE A 349 -24.30 -4.59 -14.20
CA PHE A 349 -23.66 -3.86 -15.29
C PHE A 349 -22.48 -4.70 -15.81
N PRO A 350 -22.65 -5.42 -16.95
CA PRO A 350 -21.62 -6.29 -17.50
C PRO A 350 -20.51 -5.50 -18.21
N VAL A 351 -19.87 -4.61 -17.45
CA VAL A 351 -18.71 -3.80 -17.86
C VAL A 351 -17.54 -4.11 -16.95
N ASP A 352 -16.32 -3.88 -17.45
CA ASP A 352 -15.12 -4.04 -16.63
C ASP A 352 -14.99 -2.83 -15.70
N LEU A 353 -15.46 -3.02 -14.46
CA LEU A 353 -15.43 -1.99 -13.43
C LEU A 353 -14.10 -2.05 -12.70
N PRO A 354 -13.29 -0.99 -12.72
CA PRO A 354 -12.01 -0.95 -12.05
C PRO A 354 -12.22 -0.96 -10.52
N LEU A 355 -11.86 -2.09 -9.92
CA LEU A 355 -12.05 -2.35 -8.50
C LEU A 355 -11.41 -1.27 -7.61
N ARG A 356 -10.23 -0.81 -8.00
CA ARG A 356 -9.48 0.21 -7.27
C ARG A 356 -10.25 1.52 -7.17
N GLU A 357 -10.74 2.02 -8.29
CA GLU A 357 -11.46 3.29 -8.38
C GLU A 357 -12.81 3.22 -7.67
N LEU A 358 -13.52 2.10 -7.83
CA LEU A 358 -14.77 1.85 -7.11
C LEU A 358 -14.60 1.85 -5.59
N LEU A 359 -13.47 1.35 -5.08
CA LEU A 359 -13.22 1.26 -3.64
C LEU A 359 -12.49 2.47 -3.05
N SER A 360 -11.86 3.32 -3.87
CA SER A 360 -11.10 4.48 -3.40
C SER A 360 -11.82 5.81 -3.60
N GLU A 361 -12.20 6.09 -4.82
CA GLU A 361 -12.70 7.41 -5.20
C GLU A 361 -14.22 7.45 -5.31
N ALA A 362 -14.83 6.31 -5.63
CA ALA A 362 -16.25 6.19 -5.91
C ALA A 362 -17.06 5.53 -4.78
N MET A 363 -16.71 5.78 -3.50
CA MET A 363 -17.49 5.23 -2.36
C MET A 363 -18.71 6.08 -2.00
N ILE A 364 -19.29 6.73 -3.01
CA ILE A 364 -20.58 7.43 -3.00
C ILE A 364 -21.34 7.04 -4.27
N PRO A 365 -22.68 6.80 -4.22
CA PRO A 365 -23.48 6.37 -5.37
C PRO A 365 -23.35 7.29 -6.59
N ALA A 366 -23.33 8.61 -6.41
CA ALA A 366 -23.18 9.56 -7.51
C ALA A 366 -21.88 9.38 -8.30
N LYS A 367 -20.76 9.18 -7.64
CA LYS A 367 -19.48 8.93 -8.31
C LYS A 367 -19.42 7.57 -9.00
N GLN A 368 -20.08 6.56 -8.43
CA GLN A 368 -20.20 5.26 -9.09
C GLN A 368 -21.06 5.36 -10.36
N ALA A 369 -22.12 6.18 -10.33
CA ALA A 369 -22.95 6.43 -11.49
C ALA A 369 -22.16 7.16 -12.59
N GLU A 370 -21.43 8.21 -12.25
CA GLU A 370 -20.58 8.95 -13.18
C GLU A 370 -19.53 8.05 -13.85
N MET A 371 -18.83 7.23 -13.07
CA MET A 371 -17.85 6.28 -13.58
C MET A 371 -18.49 5.24 -14.52
N LEU A 372 -19.62 4.66 -14.11
CA LEU A 372 -20.34 3.70 -14.94
C LEU A 372 -20.82 4.32 -16.25
N GLU A 373 -21.33 5.54 -16.22
CA GLU A 373 -21.76 6.26 -17.40
C GLU A 373 -20.60 6.47 -18.39
N GLN A 374 -19.45 6.89 -17.91
CA GLN A 374 -18.25 7.06 -18.73
C GLN A 374 -17.80 5.74 -19.38
N ILE A 375 -17.79 4.64 -18.62
CA ILE A 375 -17.41 3.31 -19.15
C ILE A 375 -18.45 2.83 -20.19
N LEU A 376 -19.73 3.05 -19.95
CA LEU A 376 -20.78 2.68 -20.89
C LEU A 376 -20.71 3.50 -22.19
N LEU A 377 -20.44 4.80 -22.08
CA LEU A 377 -20.28 5.68 -23.25
C LEU A 377 -19.07 5.27 -24.09
N SER A 378 -17.91 5.01 -23.46
CA SER A 378 -16.73 4.55 -24.20
C SER A 378 -16.97 3.21 -24.91
N LYS A 379 -17.72 2.28 -24.29
CA LYS A 379 -18.12 1.03 -24.95
C LYS A 379 -19.04 1.22 -26.13
N ILE A 380 -19.97 2.16 -26.03
CA ILE A 380 -20.88 2.49 -27.14
C ILE A 380 -20.11 3.11 -28.31
N GLU A 381 -19.13 3.94 -28.04
CA GLU A 381 -18.24 4.53 -29.07
C GLU A 381 -17.37 3.50 -29.80
N GLU A 382 -17.06 2.36 -29.15
CA GLU A 382 -16.32 1.25 -29.75
C GLU A 382 -17.20 0.33 -30.63
N LEU A 383 -18.53 0.41 -30.54
CA LEU A 383 -19.46 -0.42 -31.32
C LEU A 383 -19.62 0.10 -32.74
N SER A 384 -19.71 -0.82 -33.70
CA SER A 384 -20.08 -0.49 -35.07
C SER A 384 -21.57 -0.08 -35.18
N GLU A 385 -21.91 0.68 -36.22
CA GLU A 385 -23.31 1.09 -36.48
C GLU A 385 -24.28 -0.11 -36.58
N GLU A 386 -23.80 -1.27 -37.10
CA GLU A 386 -24.57 -2.50 -37.17
C GLU A 386 -24.84 -3.12 -35.79
N GLU A 387 -23.87 -3.11 -34.88
CA GLU A 387 -24.00 -3.63 -33.51
C GLU A 387 -24.94 -2.76 -32.68
N VAL A 388 -24.87 -1.45 -32.84
CA VAL A 388 -25.78 -0.49 -32.19
C VAL A 388 -27.22 -0.71 -32.67
N ALA A 389 -27.46 -0.95 -33.96
CA ALA A 389 -28.77 -1.23 -34.51
C ALA A 389 -29.37 -2.52 -33.95
N ILE A 390 -28.56 -3.58 -33.75
CA ILE A 390 -28.99 -4.85 -33.16
C ILE A 390 -29.38 -4.67 -31.68
N LEU A 391 -28.65 -3.87 -30.91
CA LEU A 391 -28.96 -3.58 -29.50
C LEU A 391 -30.27 -2.82 -29.36
N LEU A 392 -30.53 -1.84 -30.24
CA LEU A 392 -31.78 -1.05 -30.22
C LEU A 392 -32.98 -1.87 -30.65
N THR A 393 -32.84 -2.95 -31.40
CA THR A 393 -33.95 -3.82 -31.81
C THR A 393 -34.27 -4.91 -30.78
N ASN A 394 -33.41 -5.18 -29.84
CA ASN A 394 -33.56 -6.21 -28.77
C ASN A 394 -33.92 -5.60 -27.40
N SER A 395 -34.01 -4.29 -27.28
CA SER A 395 -34.46 -3.55 -26.10
C SER A 395 -35.95 -3.20 -26.17
#